data_4a1a2d30c507f5d91c2745202d169d9d
#
_entry.id   4a1a2d30c507f5d91c2745202d169d9d
#
_cell.length_a   1.000
_cell.length_b   1.000
_cell.length_c   1.000
_cell.angle_alpha   90.00
_cell.angle_beta   90.00
_cell.angle_gamma   90.00
#
_symmetry.space_group_name_H-M   'P 1'
#
loop_
_entity.id
_entity.type
_entity.pdbx_description
1 polymer ?
#
loop_
_entity_poly.entity_id
_entity_poly.type
_entity_poly.pdbx_seq_one_letter_code
_entity_poly.pdbx_strand_id
1 'polypeptide(L)'
;MTRMWLGLAVAAALAASGGPLAAQTDADALTKLEQAAAAMPDDLRAGNDYRMAVIQAAARATPSGRLAPYDHALAFFQKLVTAHASSANAHLNYGFAYVDKIPDAGSITQVILANNALGEFTKALQLQSSWIGYYTRGNSYLFWPRIFNRTHLGVADLETALKLQRADRKRSYHVRVFVALGDGYWKMDETAKATAIWTQGLAEFPENPALKARLSKTGDELKALFDGIYDSNARVDTSLKDLWTEP
;
A
#
# COMPACT_ATOMS: atom_id res chain seq x y z
N MET A 1 66.85 25.03 20.45
CA MET A 1 66.13 25.69 19.32
C MET A 1 65.23 24.66 18.69
N THR A 2 63.94 24.66 19.12
CA THR A 2 62.97 23.65 18.66
C THR A 2 61.75 24.41 18.12
N ARG A 3 61.54 24.34 16.82
CA ARG A 3 60.40 24.98 16.14
C ARG A 3 59.20 24.06 16.24
N MET A 4 58.15 24.56 16.92
CA MET A 4 56.82 24.01 16.97
C MET A 4 56.05 24.36 15.69
N TRP A 5 55.58 23.36 14.95
CA TRP A 5 54.63 23.52 13.84
C TRP A 5 53.21 23.24 14.35
N LEU A 6 52.37 24.28 14.38
CA LEU A 6 50.91 24.13 14.55
C LEU A 6 50.33 23.72 13.19
N GLY A 7 49.76 22.52 13.12
CA GLY A 7 48.92 22.08 12.04
C GLY A 7 47.48 22.48 12.31
N LEU A 8 46.94 23.40 11.51
CA LEU A 8 45.49 23.73 11.49
C LEU A 8 44.79 22.61 10.70
N ALA A 9 44.00 21.77 11.36
CA ALA A 9 43.06 20.87 10.72
C ALA A 9 41.77 21.63 10.46
N VAL A 10 41.51 21.97 9.19
CA VAL A 10 40.22 22.47 8.74
C VAL A 10 39.32 21.27 8.52
N ALA A 11 38.42 20.99 9.46
CA ALA A 11 37.32 20.04 9.26
C ALA A 11 36.23 20.71 8.39
N ALA A 12 36.20 20.34 7.12
CA ALA A 12 35.09 20.69 6.22
C ALA A 12 33.86 19.85 6.60
N ALA A 13 32.92 20.42 7.34
CA ALA A 13 31.60 19.84 7.52
C ALA A 13 30.84 20.02 6.21
N LEU A 14 30.71 18.94 5.45
CA LEU A 14 29.74 18.83 4.36
C LEU A 14 28.34 18.74 4.99
N ALA A 15 27.74 19.90 5.27
CA ALA A 15 26.31 19.98 5.50
C ALA A 15 25.60 19.66 4.17
N ALA A 16 24.90 18.54 4.12
CA ALA A 16 23.96 18.22 3.06
C ALA A 16 22.79 19.22 3.12
N SER A 17 23.00 20.43 2.59
CA SER A 17 21.96 21.43 2.42
C SER A 17 21.19 21.10 1.14
N GLY A 18 20.09 20.34 1.26
CA GLY A 18 19.00 20.41 0.31
C GLY A 18 18.44 21.84 0.41
N GLY A 19 18.95 22.75 -0.43
CA GLY A 19 18.61 24.16 -0.39
C GLY A 19 17.17 24.43 -0.86
N PRO A 20 16.67 25.66 -0.74
CA PRO A 20 15.30 26.05 -1.13
C PRO A 20 14.93 25.71 -2.58
N LEU A 21 15.92 25.55 -3.46
CA LEU A 21 15.73 25.15 -4.85
C LEU A 21 15.27 23.69 -5.01
N ALA A 22 15.81 22.79 -4.21
CA ALA A 22 15.39 21.36 -4.24
C ALA A 22 13.97 21.19 -3.68
N ALA A 23 13.62 21.92 -2.60
CA ALA A 23 12.27 21.91 -2.05
C ALA A 23 11.23 22.49 -3.03
N GLN A 24 11.59 23.53 -3.79
CA GLN A 24 10.73 24.11 -4.82
C GLN A 24 10.50 23.12 -5.96
N THR A 25 11.55 22.44 -6.43
CA THR A 25 11.45 21.44 -7.51
C THR A 25 10.56 20.26 -7.11
N ASP A 26 10.64 19.80 -5.85
CA ASP A 26 9.77 18.74 -5.33
C ASP A 26 8.30 19.18 -5.24
N ALA A 27 8.03 20.42 -4.81
CA ALA A 27 6.68 20.98 -4.76
C ALA A 27 6.07 21.13 -6.16
N ASP A 28 6.86 21.58 -7.14
CA ASP A 28 6.41 21.72 -8.53
C ASP A 28 6.10 20.34 -9.15
N ALA A 29 6.92 19.31 -8.84
CA ALA A 29 6.70 17.96 -9.29
C ALA A 29 5.41 17.37 -8.69
N LEU A 30 5.16 17.57 -7.40
CA LEU A 30 3.94 17.13 -6.72
C LEU A 30 2.69 17.79 -7.32
N THR A 31 2.75 19.10 -7.57
CA THR A 31 1.66 19.85 -8.20
C THR A 31 1.35 19.34 -9.62
N LYS A 32 2.36 19.01 -10.42
CA LYS A 32 2.16 18.44 -11.76
C LYS A 32 1.47 17.08 -11.71
N LEU A 33 1.83 16.21 -10.76
CA LEU A 33 1.21 14.90 -10.60
C LEU A 33 -0.24 15.03 -10.11
N GLU A 34 -0.53 15.96 -9.20
CA GLU A 34 -1.89 16.26 -8.78
C GLU A 34 -2.75 16.74 -9.97
N GLN A 35 -2.23 17.65 -10.81
CA GLN A 35 -2.91 18.12 -12.02
C GLN A 35 -3.14 16.99 -13.02
N ALA A 36 -2.18 16.07 -13.19
CA ALA A 36 -2.34 14.91 -14.05
C ALA A 36 -3.44 13.96 -13.54
N ALA A 37 -3.49 13.70 -12.22
CA ALA A 37 -4.54 12.90 -11.60
C ALA A 37 -5.92 13.58 -11.73
N ALA A 38 -5.99 14.91 -11.63
CA ALA A 38 -7.23 15.68 -11.83
C ALA A 38 -7.73 15.61 -13.27
N ALA A 39 -6.81 15.67 -14.24
CA ALA A 39 -7.15 15.60 -15.67
C ALA A 39 -7.57 14.20 -16.14
N MET A 40 -7.14 13.14 -15.44
CA MET A 40 -7.38 11.75 -15.80
C MET A 40 -7.96 10.96 -14.61
N PRO A 41 -9.19 11.26 -14.15
CA PRO A 41 -9.77 10.63 -12.96
C PRO A 41 -9.98 9.12 -13.08
N ASP A 42 -10.14 8.62 -14.30
CA ASP A 42 -10.29 7.18 -14.60
C ASP A 42 -8.95 6.46 -14.83
N ASP A 43 -7.83 7.17 -14.79
CA ASP A 43 -6.50 6.55 -14.85
C ASP A 43 -6.00 6.21 -13.45
N LEU A 44 -6.05 4.90 -13.12
CA LEU A 44 -5.55 4.37 -11.85
C LEU A 44 -4.07 4.73 -11.64
N ARG A 45 -3.26 4.75 -12.70
CA ARG A 45 -1.82 5.03 -12.63
C ARG A 45 -1.56 6.50 -12.31
N ALA A 46 -2.27 7.44 -12.94
CA ALA A 46 -2.09 8.87 -12.67
C ALA A 46 -2.35 9.19 -11.18
N GLY A 47 -3.45 8.67 -10.61
CA GLY A 47 -3.73 8.84 -9.19
C GLY A 47 -2.70 8.12 -8.29
N ASN A 48 -2.21 6.94 -8.69
CA ASN A 48 -1.15 6.23 -7.97
C ASN A 48 0.16 7.03 -7.96
N ASP A 49 0.60 7.58 -9.08
CA ASP A 49 1.84 8.34 -9.18
C ASP A 49 1.81 9.58 -8.27
N TYR A 50 0.64 10.26 -8.21
CA TYR A 50 0.43 11.34 -7.25
C TYR A 50 0.54 10.86 -5.79
N ARG A 51 -0.13 9.74 -5.40
CA ARG A 51 -0.05 9.19 -4.04
C ARG A 51 1.39 8.81 -3.65
N MET A 52 2.16 8.21 -4.58
CA MET A 52 3.56 7.87 -4.32
C MET A 52 4.42 9.11 -4.05
N ALA A 53 4.17 10.21 -4.78
CA ALA A 53 4.84 11.49 -4.51
C ALA A 53 4.43 12.09 -3.16
N VAL A 54 3.16 11.95 -2.76
CA VAL A 54 2.66 12.36 -1.43
C VAL A 54 3.38 11.58 -0.31
N ILE A 55 3.53 10.26 -0.43
CA ILE A 55 4.27 9.45 0.56
C ILE A 55 5.72 9.93 0.68
N GLN A 56 6.37 10.23 -0.45
CA GLN A 56 7.73 10.75 -0.44
C GLN A 56 7.82 12.15 0.20
N ALA A 57 6.87 13.03 -0.07
CA ALA A 57 6.80 14.36 0.55
C ALA A 57 6.61 14.25 2.07
N ALA A 58 5.72 13.37 2.53
CA ALA A 58 5.52 13.10 3.95
C ALA A 58 6.78 12.52 4.64
N ALA A 59 7.51 11.63 3.95
CA ALA A 59 8.75 11.05 4.48
C ALA A 59 9.88 12.08 4.65
N ARG A 60 9.90 13.14 3.82
CA ARG A 60 10.88 14.24 3.91
C ARG A 60 10.47 15.36 4.87
N ALA A 61 9.20 15.40 5.26
CA ALA A 61 8.69 16.43 6.15
C ALA A 61 9.20 16.26 7.58
N THR A 62 9.18 17.36 8.36
CA THR A 62 9.44 17.29 9.78
C THR A 62 8.39 16.42 10.49
N PRO A 63 8.67 15.87 11.67
CA PRO A 63 7.68 15.05 12.39
C PRO A 63 6.32 15.76 12.57
N SER A 64 6.32 17.06 12.86
CA SER A 64 5.09 17.85 13.02
C SER A 64 4.38 18.18 11.71
N GLY A 65 5.09 18.17 10.58
CA GLY A 65 4.54 18.44 9.24
C GLY A 65 4.17 17.19 8.45
N ARG A 66 4.48 15.99 8.96
CA ARG A 66 4.38 14.73 8.21
C ARG A 66 2.97 14.40 7.72
N LEU A 67 1.94 14.76 8.47
CA LEU A 67 0.56 14.47 8.10
C LEU A 67 -0.01 15.42 7.04
N ALA A 68 0.54 16.64 6.90
CA ALA A 68 -0.01 17.66 6.00
C ALA A 68 -0.08 17.22 4.52
N PRO A 69 0.92 16.55 3.91
CA PRO A 69 0.81 16.04 2.54
C PRO A 69 -0.34 15.03 2.37
N TYR A 70 -0.55 14.14 3.34
CA TYR A 70 -1.65 13.17 3.29
C TYR A 70 -3.01 13.86 3.44
N ASP A 71 -3.14 14.87 4.34
CA ASP A 71 -4.38 15.62 4.52
C ASP A 71 -4.77 16.36 3.24
N HIS A 72 -3.79 16.96 2.57
CA HIS A 72 -3.99 17.60 1.27
C HIS A 72 -4.45 16.58 0.22
N ALA A 73 -3.79 15.43 0.11
CA ALA A 73 -4.16 14.38 -0.84
C ALA A 73 -5.56 13.83 -0.58
N LEU A 74 -5.94 13.61 0.69
CA LEU A 74 -7.30 13.19 1.05
C LEU A 74 -8.35 14.23 0.63
N ALA A 75 -8.08 15.52 0.85
CA ALA A 75 -8.97 16.60 0.40
C ALA A 75 -9.06 16.69 -1.14
N PHE A 76 -7.95 16.46 -1.83
CA PHE A 76 -7.92 16.38 -3.29
C PHE A 76 -8.78 15.21 -3.81
N PHE A 77 -8.54 13.98 -3.34
CA PHE A 77 -9.31 12.81 -3.79
C PHE A 77 -10.80 12.91 -3.42
N GLN A 78 -11.13 13.51 -2.28
CA GLN A 78 -12.53 13.78 -1.93
C GLN A 78 -13.22 14.66 -2.98
N LYS A 79 -12.57 15.74 -3.41
CA LYS A 79 -13.09 16.61 -4.48
C LYS A 79 -13.19 15.85 -5.79
N LEU A 80 -12.17 15.04 -6.12
CA LEU A 80 -12.12 14.25 -7.34
C LEU A 80 -13.30 13.27 -7.42
N VAL A 81 -13.56 12.46 -6.39
CA VAL A 81 -14.69 11.52 -6.37
C VAL A 81 -16.05 12.22 -6.28
N THR A 82 -16.10 13.45 -5.77
CA THR A 82 -17.34 14.27 -5.81
C THR A 82 -17.65 14.73 -7.22
N ALA A 83 -16.64 15.17 -7.97
CA ALA A 83 -16.79 15.61 -9.35
C ALA A 83 -16.96 14.45 -10.35
N HIS A 84 -16.39 13.27 -10.03
CA HIS A 84 -16.34 12.08 -10.90
C HIS A 84 -16.86 10.85 -10.14
N ALA A 85 -18.08 10.94 -9.62
CA ALA A 85 -18.67 9.92 -8.75
C ALA A 85 -18.84 8.52 -9.40
N SER A 86 -18.79 8.42 -10.72
CA SER A 86 -18.84 7.17 -11.48
C SER A 86 -17.46 6.56 -11.79
N SER A 87 -16.35 7.22 -11.41
CA SER A 87 -15.01 6.71 -11.64
C SER A 87 -14.60 5.70 -10.56
N ALA A 88 -14.60 4.41 -10.90
CA ALA A 88 -14.12 3.36 -10.01
C ALA A 88 -12.65 3.55 -9.62
N ASN A 89 -11.82 4.01 -10.54
CA ASN A 89 -10.39 4.20 -10.30
C ASN A 89 -10.10 5.42 -9.40
N ALA A 90 -10.91 6.50 -9.48
CA ALA A 90 -10.84 7.60 -8.52
C ALA A 90 -11.16 7.12 -7.09
N HIS A 91 -12.22 6.30 -6.92
CA HIS A 91 -12.55 5.70 -5.63
C HIS A 91 -11.47 4.75 -5.12
N LEU A 92 -10.85 3.92 -5.99
CA LEU A 92 -9.70 3.09 -5.61
C LEU A 92 -8.53 3.93 -5.10
N ASN A 93 -8.14 4.98 -5.82
CA ASN A 93 -7.06 5.87 -5.40
C ASN A 93 -7.38 6.61 -4.10
N TYR A 94 -8.63 7.01 -3.89
CA TYR A 94 -9.05 7.64 -2.64
C TYR A 94 -8.97 6.65 -1.46
N GLY A 95 -9.41 5.41 -1.66
CA GLY A 95 -9.25 4.34 -0.67
C GLY A 95 -7.77 4.09 -0.33
N PHE A 96 -6.90 4.01 -1.33
CA PHE A 96 -5.46 3.88 -1.11
C PHE A 96 -4.86 5.10 -0.39
N ALA A 97 -5.31 6.34 -0.68
CA ALA A 97 -4.83 7.52 0.02
C ALA A 97 -5.12 7.48 1.54
N TYR A 98 -6.27 6.89 1.94
CA TYR A 98 -6.53 6.61 3.34
C TYR A 98 -5.53 5.59 3.91
N VAL A 99 -5.26 4.49 3.18
CA VAL A 99 -4.29 3.46 3.60
C VAL A 99 -2.89 4.05 3.76
N ASP A 100 -2.46 4.91 2.83
CA ASP A 100 -1.13 5.52 2.82
C ASP A 100 -0.85 6.35 4.08
N LYS A 101 -1.88 6.93 4.70
CA LYS A 101 -1.78 7.73 5.92
C LYS A 101 -1.75 6.88 7.20
N ILE A 102 -2.27 5.65 7.19
CA ILE A 102 -2.45 4.82 8.40
C ILE A 102 -1.17 4.71 9.24
N PRO A 103 0.02 4.38 8.69
CA PRO A 103 1.23 4.18 9.51
C PRO A 103 1.70 5.42 10.28
N ASP A 104 1.33 6.61 9.83
CA ASP A 104 1.71 7.88 10.44
C ASP A 104 0.62 8.45 11.36
N ALA A 105 -0.52 7.77 11.51
CA ALA A 105 -1.66 8.20 12.30
C ALA A 105 -1.70 7.53 13.68
N GLY A 106 -2.33 8.19 14.64
CA GLY A 106 -2.59 7.58 15.96
C GLY A 106 -3.68 6.49 15.89
N SER A 107 -3.69 5.55 16.84
CA SER A 107 -4.47 4.31 16.81
C SER A 107 -5.98 4.50 16.54
N ILE A 108 -6.61 5.51 17.14
CA ILE A 108 -8.05 5.79 16.90
C ILE A 108 -8.24 6.25 15.44
N THR A 109 -7.37 7.12 14.96
CA THR A 109 -7.41 7.62 13.58
C THR A 109 -7.14 6.50 12.58
N GLN A 110 -6.25 5.56 12.87
CA GLN A 110 -5.99 4.38 12.01
C GLN A 110 -7.28 3.60 11.74
N VAL A 111 -8.11 3.36 12.77
CA VAL A 111 -9.40 2.65 12.61
C VAL A 111 -10.36 3.43 11.72
N ILE A 112 -10.43 4.76 11.87
CA ILE A 112 -11.28 5.63 11.04
C ILE A 112 -10.80 5.58 9.58
N LEU A 113 -9.50 5.74 9.34
CA LEU A 113 -8.90 5.69 8.00
C LEU A 113 -9.13 4.33 7.33
N ALA A 114 -8.95 3.23 8.07
CA ALA A 114 -9.19 1.88 7.56
C ALA A 114 -10.66 1.65 7.16
N ASN A 115 -11.63 2.14 7.95
CA ASN A 115 -13.04 2.07 7.58
C ASN A 115 -13.37 2.93 6.36
N ASN A 116 -12.81 4.14 6.27
CA ASN A 116 -13.00 5.01 5.10
C ASN A 116 -12.42 4.37 3.84
N ALA A 117 -11.23 3.78 3.92
CA ALA A 117 -10.62 3.04 2.81
C ALA A 117 -11.52 1.90 2.30
N LEU A 118 -12.04 1.07 3.22
CA LEU A 118 -12.99 0.00 2.88
C LEU A 118 -14.28 0.54 2.24
N GLY A 119 -14.76 1.70 2.68
CA GLY A 119 -15.91 2.39 2.08
C GLY A 119 -15.65 2.76 0.62
N GLU A 120 -14.49 3.35 0.33
CA GLU A 120 -14.13 3.75 -1.02
C GLU A 120 -13.87 2.54 -1.95
N PHE A 121 -13.20 1.49 -1.46
CA PHE A 121 -13.03 0.23 -2.21
C PHE A 121 -14.38 -0.44 -2.51
N THR A 122 -15.34 -0.33 -1.58
CA THR A 122 -16.71 -0.85 -1.81
C THR A 122 -17.43 -0.07 -2.90
N LYS A 123 -17.34 1.26 -2.90
CA LYS A 123 -17.90 2.10 -3.98
C LYS A 123 -17.27 1.78 -5.33
N ALA A 124 -15.94 1.64 -5.38
CA ALA A 124 -15.23 1.24 -6.60
C ALA A 124 -15.78 -0.09 -7.16
N LEU A 125 -15.98 -1.09 -6.31
CA LEU A 125 -16.53 -2.39 -6.72
C LEU A 125 -18.01 -2.36 -7.11
N GLN A 126 -18.80 -1.46 -6.54
CA GLN A 126 -20.20 -1.21 -6.98
C GLN A 126 -20.24 -0.60 -8.37
N LEU A 127 -19.27 0.23 -8.73
CA LEU A 127 -19.15 0.85 -10.04
C LEU A 127 -18.58 -0.12 -11.08
N GLN A 128 -17.52 -0.84 -10.70
CA GLN A 128 -16.83 -1.76 -11.60
C GLN A 128 -16.26 -2.96 -10.85
N SER A 129 -16.74 -4.16 -11.19
CA SER A 129 -16.13 -5.41 -10.74
C SER A 129 -14.74 -5.55 -11.35
N SER A 130 -13.69 -5.61 -10.51
CA SER A 130 -12.30 -5.70 -10.96
C SER A 130 -11.45 -6.54 -10.03
N TRP A 131 -10.41 -7.21 -10.61
CA TRP A 131 -9.45 -7.98 -9.84
C TRP A 131 -8.78 -7.12 -8.75
N ILE A 132 -8.33 -5.91 -9.13
CA ILE A 132 -7.65 -5.01 -8.18
C ILE A 132 -8.58 -4.55 -7.05
N GLY A 133 -9.85 -4.26 -7.35
CA GLY A 133 -10.83 -3.88 -6.33
C GLY A 133 -11.06 -4.99 -5.31
N TYR A 134 -11.32 -6.22 -5.76
CA TYR A 134 -11.51 -7.37 -4.87
C TYR A 134 -10.23 -7.73 -4.10
N TYR A 135 -9.08 -7.76 -4.78
CA TYR A 135 -7.80 -8.01 -4.09
C TYR A 135 -7.55 -6.97 -3.00
N THR A 136 -7.70 -5.69 -3.31
CA THR A 136 -7.38 -4.59 -2.37
C THR A 136 -8.32 -4.59 -1.17
N ARG A 137 -9.64 -4.68 -1.39
CA ARG A 137 -10.60 -4.72 -0.29
C ARG A 137 -10.43 -5.98 0.54
N GLY A 138 -10.27 -7.12 -0.11
CA GLY A 138 -10.04 -8.41 0.54
C GLY A 138 -8.79 -8.42 1.41
N ASN A 139 -7.66 -7.96 0.87
CA ASN A 139 -6.41 -7.85 1.63
C ASN A 139 -6.53 -6.85 2.79
N SER A 140 -7.26 -5.74 2.61
CA SER A 140 -7.47 -4.74 3.67
C SER A 140 -8.22 -5.30 4.88
N TYR A 141 -9.17 -6.22 4.66
CA TYR A 141 -9.86 -6.91 5.77
C TYR A 141 -8.93 -7.77 6.62
N LEU A 142 -7.81 -8.27 6.07
CA LEU A 142 -6.87 -9.09 6.82
C LEU A 142 -6.08 -8.32 7.88
N PHE A 143 -5.97 -7.01 7.75
CA PHE A 143 -5.31 -6.16 8.76
C PHE A 143 -6.17 -5.91 10.01
N TRP A 144 -7.47 -6.26 9.96
CA TRP A 144 -8.34 -6.08 11.12
C TRP A 144 -8.06 -7.13 12.19
N PRO A 145 -7.99 -6.72 13.48
CA PRO A 145 -7.91 -7.67 14.59
C PRO A 145 -9.07 -8.69 14.57
N ARG A 146 -8.78 -9.92 14.98
CA ARG A 146 -9.75 -11.04 14.99
C ARG A 146 -11.05 -10.71 15.73
N ILE A 147 -10.99 -9.87 16.78
CA ILE A 147 -12.16 -9.44 17.55
C ILE A 147 -13.25 -8.77 16.70
N PHE A 148 -12.87 -8.14 15.57
CA PHE A 148 -13.84 -7.52 14.67
C PHE A 148 -14.49 -8.51 13.71
N ASN A 149 -14.03 -9.76 13.68
CA ASN A 149 -14.57 -10.85 12.85
C ASN A 149 -14.75 -10.45 11.36
N ARG A 150 -13.78 -9.77 10.76
CA ARG A 150 -13.86 -9.28 9.36
C ARG A 150 -13.09 -10.13 8.37
N THR A 151 -12.25 -11.06 8.82
CA THR A 151 -11.37 -11.88 7.97
C THR A 151 -12.15 -12.66 6.92
N HIS A 152 -13.33 -13.21 7.27
CA HIS A 152 -14.18 -13.96 6.32
C HIS A 152 -14.65 -13.11 5.13
N LEU A 153 -14.88 -11.79 5.32
CA LEU A 153 -15.20 -10.87 4.24
C LEU A 153 -14.00 -10.72 3.28
N GLY A 154 -12.79 -10.65 3.85
CA GLY A 154 -11.57 -10.61 3.08
C GLY A 154 -11.33 -11.87 2.26
N VAL A 155 -11.57 -13.04 2.85
CA VAL A 155 -11.46 -14.33 2.16
C VAL A 155 -12.43 -14.40 0.98
N ALA A 156 -13.70 -14.01 1.15
CA ALA A 156 -14.70 -14.00 0.07
C ALA A 156 -14.31 -13.10 -1.10
N ASP A 157 -13.76 -11.91 -0.81
CA ASP A 157 -13.25 -11.01 -1.86
C ASP A 157 -12.04 -11.62 -2.57
N LEU A 158 -11.10 -12.21 -1.83
CA LEU A 158 -9.88 -12.82 -2.40
C LEU A 158 -10.20 -14.07 -3.22
N GLU A 159 -11.20 -14.88 -2.84
CA GLU A 159 -11.72 -15.97 -3.66
C GLU A 159 -12.29 -15.45 -4.99
N THR A 160 -13.00 -14.31 -4.95
CA THR A 160 -13.50 -13.65 -6.15
C THR A 160 -12.36 -13.14 -7.03
N ALA A 161 -11.34 -12.51 -6.44
CA ALA A 161 -10.13 -12.09 -7.16
C ALA A 161 -9.41 -13.29 -7.80
N LEU A 162 -9.29 -14.42 -7.08
CA LEU A 162 -8.72 -15.67 -7.61
C LEU A 162 -9.52 -16.21 -8.80
N LYS A 163 -10.83 -16.12 -8.75
CA LYS A 163 -11.71 -16.54 -9.86
C LYS A 163 -11.50 -15.63 -11.08
N LEU A 164 -11.42 -14.32 -10.88
CA LEU A 164 -11.21 -13.35 -11.96
C LEU A 164 -9.83 -13.55 -12.63
N GLN A 165 -8.75 -13.72 -11.86
CA GLN A 165 -7.42 -13.94 -12.46
C GLN A 165 -7.30 -15.26 -13.23
N ARG A 166 -8.08 -16.28 -12.88
CA ARG A 166 -8.10 -17.56 -13.62
C ARG A 166 -8.80 -17.46 -14.97
N ALA A 167 -9.66 -16.45 -15.15
CA ALA A 167 -10.32 -16.17 -16.42
C ALA A 167 -9.48 -15.28 -17.35
N ASP A 168 -8.36 -14.74 -16.87
CA ASP A 168 -7.44 -13.89 -17.63
C ASP A 168 -6.08 -14.59 -17.84
N ARG A 169 -5.23 -14.00 -18.69
CA ARG A 169 -3.84 -14.45 -18.85
C ARG A 169 -3.09 -14.30 -17.52
N LYS A 170 -2.18 -15.23 -17.22
CA LYS A 170 -1.34 -15.18 -16.03
C LYS A 170 -0.48 -13.91 -16.03
N ARG A 171 -0.46 -13.22 -14.86
CA ARG A 171 0.35 -12.03 -14.59
C ARG A 171 1.23 -12.27 -13.37
N SER A 172 2.37 -11.58 -13.27
CA SER A 172 3.27 -11.70 -12.12
C SER A 172 2.57 -11.31 -10.80
N TYR A 173 1.77 -10.26 -10.82
CA TYR A 173 1.05 -9.78 -9.64
C TYR A 173 -0.07 -10.70 -9.15
N HIS A 174 -0.52 -11.68 -9.94
CA HIS A 174 -1.52 -12.66 -9.52
C HIS A 174 -1.07 -13.51 -8.33
N VAL A 175 0.23 -13.63 -8.09
CA VAL A 175 0.77 -14.28 -6.90
C VAL A 175 0.26 -13.67 -5.59
N ARG A 176 -0.05 -12.37 -5.59
CA ARG A 176 -0.54 -11.64 -4.41
C ARG A 176 -1.83 -12.22 -3.85
N VAL A 177 -2.73 -12.73 -4.71
CA VAL A 177 -3.98 -13.34 -4.25
C VAL A 177 -3.72 -14.67 -3.54
N PHE A 178 -2.83 -15.53 -4.04
CA PHE A 178 -2.48 -16.77 -3.35
C PHE A 178 -1.88 -16.51 -1.96
N VAL A 179 -1.01 -15.50 -1.86
CA VAL A 179 -0.43 -15.09 -0.58
C VAL A 179 -1.53 -14.64 0.37
N ALA A 180 -2.33 -13.64 -0.02
CA ALA A 180 -3.34 -13.04 0.86
C ALA A 180 -4.48 -14.00 1.20
N LEU A 181 -4.96 -14.82 0.25
CA LEU A 181 -6.04 -15.78 0.48
C LEU A 181 -5.61 -16.88 1.46
N GLY A 182 -4.39 -17.42 1.29
CA GLY A 182 -3.84 -18.38 2.25
C GLY A 182 -3.68 -17.76 3.64
N ASP A 183 -3.22 -16.49 3.72
CA ASP A 183 -3.12 -15.76 4.99
C ASP A 183 -4.50 -15.58 5.64
N GLY A 184 -5.52 -15.28 4.85
CA GLY A 184 -6.90 -15.18 5.30
C GLY A 184 -7.41 -16.49 5.91
N TYR A 185 -7.21 -17.63 5.25
CA TYR A 185 -7.57 -18.93 5.78
C TYR A 185 -6.80 -19.27 7.07
N TRP A 186 -5.50 -18.96 7.11
CA TRP A 186 -4.73 -19.16 8.35
C TRP A 186 -5.28 -18.30 9.51
N LYS A 187 -5.64 -17.05 9.27
CA LYS A 187 -6.26 -16.16 10.28
C LYS A 187 -7.63 -16.65 10.74
N MET A 188 -8.30 -17.49 9.96
CA MET A 188 -9.55 -18.18 10.31
C MET A 188 -9.34 -19.56 10.94
N ASP A 189 -8.10 -19.93 11.28
CA ASP A 189 -7.70 -21.24 11.81
C ASP A 189 -7.94 -22.42 10.83
N GLU A 190 -8.14 -22.11 9.54
CA GLU A 190 -8.31 -23.09 8.46
C GLU A 190 -6.95 -23.47 7.84
N THR A 191 -6.03 -23.97 8.65
CA THR A 191 -4.62 -24.23 8.29
C THR A 191 -4.46 -25.13 7.06
N ALA A 192 -5.30 -26.13 6.89
CA ALA A 192 -5.24 -27.03 5.73
C ALA A 192 -5.54 -26.28 4.43
N LYS A 193 -6.54 -25.39 4.42
CA LYS A 193 -6.87 -24.54 3.25
C LYS A 193 -5.76 -23.53 3.00
N ALA A 194 -5.21 -22.92 4.04
CA ALA A 194 -4.09 -21.99 3.92
C ALA A 194 -2.90 -22.65 3.21
N THR A 195 -2.47 -23.81 3.68
CA THR A 195 -1.37 -24.60 3.08
C THR A 195 -1.68 -24.97 1.64
N ALA A 196 -2.91 -25.41 1.34
CA ALA A 196 -3.31 -25.78 -0.02
C ALA A 196 -3.21 -24.58 -0.99
N ILE A 197 -3.67 -23.38 -0.59
CA ILE A 197 -3.62 -22.17 -1.41
C ILE A 197 -2.18 -21.69 -1.62
N TRP A 198 -1.34 -21.69 -0.57
CA TRP A 198 0.07 -21.31 -0.73
C TRP A 198 0.83 -22.30 -1.62
N THR A 199 0.56 -23.63 -1.47
CA THR A 199 1.17 -24.68 -2.32
C THR A 199 0.75 -24.50 -3.78
N GLN A 200 -0.53 -24.24 -4.04
CA GLN A 200 -1.01 -23.92 -5.39
C GLN A 200 -0.33 -22.67 -5.96
N GLY A 201 -0.23 -21.59 -5.17
CA GLY A 201 0.48 -20.38 -5.56
C GLY A 201 1.96 -20.66 -5.88
N LEU A 202 2.64 -21.46 -5.06
CA LEU A 202 4.05 -21.81 -5.29
C LEU A 202 4.24 -22.68 -6.54
N ALA A 203 3.29 -23.55 -6.88
CA ALA A 203 3.33 -24.30 -8.14
C ALA A 203 3.20 -23.38 -9.37
N GLU A 204 2.42 -22.30 -9.27
CA GLU A 204 2.26 -21.32 -10.34
C GLU A 204 3.40 -20.27 -10.36
N PHE A 205 3.98 -19.94 -9.20
CA PHE A 205 5.04 -18.94 -9.00
C PHE A 205 6.20 -19.52 -8.15
N PRO A 206 7.02 -20.43 -8.71
CA PRO A 206 7.97 -21.25 -7.94
C PRO A 206 9.04 -20.46 -7.17
N GLU A 207 9.37 -19.24 -7.67
CA GLU A 207 10.42 -18.41 -7.06
C GLU A 207 9.88 -17.38 -6.07
N ASN A 208 8.58 -17.40 -5.78
CA ASN A 208 8.01 -16.37 -4.90
C ASN A 208 8.45 -16.55 -3.45
N PRO A 209 9.21 -15.59 -2.86
CA PRO A 209 9.75 -15.73 -1.52
C PRO A 209 8.68 -15.68 -0.42
N ALA A 210 7.56 -14.97 -0.65
CA ALA A 210 6.50 -14.86 0.33
C ALA A 210 5.75 -16.19 0.52
N LEU A 211 5.54 -16.95 -0.55
CA LEU A 211 4.94 -18.28 -0.48
C LEU A 211 5.91 -19.30 0.14
N LYS A 212 7.20 -19.26 -0.27
CA LYS A 212 8.25 -20.10 0.34
C LYS A 212 8.33 -19.88 1.86
N ALA A 213 8.31 -18.62 2.30
CA ALA A 213 8.37 -18.28 3.73
C ALA A 213 7.19 -18.84 4.53
N ARG A 214 5.97 -18.86 3.95
CA ARG A 214 4.77 -19.39 4.62
C ARG A 214 4.78 -20.91 4.72
N LEU A 215 5.23 -21.57 3.67
CA LEU A 215 5.28 -23.04 3.62
C LEU A 215 6.45 -23.64 4.42
N SER A 216 7.53 -22.87 4.66
CA SER A 216 8.68 -23.32 5.43
C SER A 216 8.57 -23.12 6.94
N LYS A 217 7.54 -22.39 7.41
CA LYS A 217 7.38 -22.03 8.83
C LYS A 217 6.14 -22.70 9.42
N THR A 218 6.20 -23.01 10.71
CA THR A 218 5.07 -23.58 11.47
C THR A 218 5.00 -22.98 12.88
N GLY A 219 3.89 -23.18 13.57
CA GLY A 219 3.75 -22.76 14.98
C GLY A 219 4.10 -21.29 15.21
N ASP A 220 4.96 -21.06 16.21
CA ASP A 220 5.34 -19.71 16.64
C ASP A 220 6.13 -18.92 15.57
N GLU A 221 6.92 -19.61 14.72
CA GLU A 221 7.64 -18.92 13.65
C GLU A 221 6.71 -18.37 12.57
N LEU A 222 5.67 -19.12 12.23
CA LEU A 222 4.66 -18.66 11.28
C LEU A 222 3.82 -17.55 11.91
N LYS A 223 3.46 -17.69 13.18
CA LYS A 223 2.77 -16.63 13.92
C LYS A 223 3.57 -15.33 13.94
N ALA A 224 4.86 -15.38 14.26
CA ALA A 224 5.74 -14.20 14.27
C ALA A 224 5.84 -13.54 12.89
N LEU A 225 5.88 -14.34 11.81
CA LEU A 225 5.83 -13.83 10.45
C LEU A 225 4.54 -13.00 10.21
N PHE A 226 3.38 -13.51 10.64
CA PHE A 226 2.10 -12.82 10.46
C PHE A 226 1.97 -11.57 11.34
N ASP A 227 2.46 -11.62 12.58
CA ASP A 227 2.48 -10.47 13.49
C ASP A 227 3.26 -9.30 12.84
N GLY A 228 4.37 -9.59 12.15
CA GLY A 228 5.14 -8.57 11.42
C GLY A 228 4.46 -8.06 10.14
N ILE A 229 3.81 -8.94 9.36
CA ILE A 229 3.14 -8.58 8.09
C ILE A 229 1.90 -7.71 8.35
N TYR A 230 1.12 -8.05 9.39
CA TYR A 230 -0.16 -7.41 9.70
C TYR A 230 -0.05 -6.38 10.84
N ASP A 231 1.15 -5.86 11.12
CA ASP A 231 1.34 -4.72 12.01
C ASP A 231 0.76 -3.45 11.34
N SER A 232 -0.22 -2.83 11.99
CA SER A 232 -0.86 -1.60 11.50
C SER A 232 0.07 -0.39 11.41
N ASN A 233 1.22 -0.44 12.10
CA ASN A 233 2.24 0.61 12.04
C ASN A 233 3.25 0.38 10.91
N ALA A 234 3.28 -0.83 10.34
CA ALA A 234 4.13 -1.11 9.18
C ALA A 234 3.52 -0.51 7.91
N ARG A 235 4.38 0.10 7.09
CA ARG A 235 3.95 0.62 5.78
C ARG A 235 3.83 -0.53 4.78
N VAL A 236 2.64 -0.72 4.24
CA VAL A 236 2.41 -1.65 3.11
C VAL A 236 2.75 -0.99 1.78
N ASP A 237 3.22 -1.77 0.82
CA ASP A 237 3.44 -1.31 -0.55
C ASP A 237 2.09 -1.12 -1.27
N THR A 238 1.70 0.13 -1.45
CA THR A 238 0.50 0.55 -2.19
C THR A 238 0.84 1.10 -3.58
N SER A 239 2.08 0.89 -4.08
CA SER A 239 2.55 1.48 -5.34
C SER A 239 1.88 0.92 -6.58
N LEU A 240 1.27 -0.25 -6.51
CA LEU A 240 0.63 -0.94 -7.64
C LEU A 240 1.54 -1.11 -8.87
N LYS A 241 2.85 -0.88 -8.74
CA LYS A 241 3.81 -0.84 -9.86
C LYS A 241 3.77 -2.09 -10.74
N ASP A 242 3.50 -3.25 -10.16
CA ASP A 242 3.46 -4.52 -10.87
C ASP A 242 2.31 -4.58 -11.90
N LEU A 243 1.27 -3.73 -11.76
CA LEU A 243 0.15 -3.70 -12.70
C LEU A 243 0.53 -3.14 -14.08
N TRP A 244 1.59 -2.31 -14.13
CA TRP A 244 2.03 -1.64 -15.37
C TRP A 244 3.50 -1.81 -15.72
N THR A 245 4.24 -2.63 -14.96
CA THR A 245 5.63 -3.00 -15.29
C THR A 245 5.74 -4.29 -16.10
N GLU A 246 4.65 -5.03 -16.27
CA GLU A 246 4.62 -6.19 -17.17
C GLU A 246 4.44 -5.76 -18.64
N PRO A 247 5.18 -6.40 -19.55
CA PRO A 247 5.01 -6.21 -21.01
C PRO A 247 3.67 -6.74 -21.52
#